data_0b937a7f358621eecc090fae11f60d2b
#
_entry.id   0b937a7f358621eecc090fae11f60d2b
#
_cell.length_a   1.000
_cell.length_b   1.000
_cell.length_c   1.000
_cell.angle_alpha   90.00
_cell.angle_beta   90.00
_cell.angle_gamma   90.00
#
_symmetry.space_group_name_H-M   'P 1'
#
loop_
_entity.id
_entity.type
_entity.pdbx_description
1 polymer ?
#
loop_
_entity_poly.entity_id
_entity_poly.type
_entity_poly.pdbx_seq_one_letter_code
_entity_poly.pdbx_strand_id
1 'polypeptide(L)'
;VTCMTFVGLILGGLPALYRAMNEKKATGSGKMGAGAIIAFLMAFAVSAGLPLLKTGGDTLAVLPVNGSTMAILFVLGIVASATMVIPGVSGSMMLMVLGYYYGIINTITSFLDGLRTMDLAALKDGFLLLAPFGIGVLLGIVLIARLISFLFERYGVQTYGAILGLVLAS
;
A
#
# COMPACT_ATOMS: atom_id res chain seq x y z
N VAL A 1 -20.85 -8.39 12.22
CA VAL A 1 -21.52 -7.98 10.95
C VAL A 1 -20.46 -7.54 9.94
N THR A 2 -19.53 -6.67 10.28
CA THR A 2 -18.53 -6.08 9.35
C THR A 2 -17.63 -7.15 8.69
N CYS A 3 -17.09 -8.10 9.45
CA CYS A 3 -16.25 -9.17 8.89
C CYS A 3 -17.00 -10.04 7.87
N MET A 4 -18.25 -10.40 8.14
CA MET A 4 -19.05 -11.21 7.22
C MET A 4 -19.38 -10.44 5.93
N THR A 5 -19.55 -9.13 5.99
CA THR A 5 -19.75 -8.29 4.80
C THR A 5 -18.50 -8.25 3.93
N PHE A 6 -17.32 -8.11 4.54
CA PHE A 6 -16.03 -8.15 3.81
C PHE A 6 -15.79 -9.52 3.17
N VAL A 7 -16.00 -10.60 3.91
CA VAL A 7 -15.90 -11.96 3.36
C VAL A 7 -16.87 -12.15 2.18
N GLY A 8 -18.11 -11.67 2.31
CA GLY A 8 -19.10 -11.73 1.23
C GLY A 8 -18.67 -10.93 -0.03
N LEU A 9 -18.08 -9.74 0.15
CA LEU A 9 -17.57 -8.94 -0.96
C LEU A 9 -16.37 -9.61 -1.66
N ILE A 10 -15.46 -10.20 -0.89
CA ILE A 10 -14.31 -10.93 -1.43
C ILE A 10 -14.79 -12.14 -2.23
N LEU A 11 -15.65 -12.98 -1.65
CA LEU A 11 -16.19 -14.16 -2.31
C LEU A 11 -17.02 -13.80 -3.54
N GLY A 12 -17.79 -12.70 -3.50
CA GLY A 12 -18.56 -12.20 -4.63
C GLY A 12 -17.70 -11.64 -5.77
N GLY A 13 -16.52 -11.11 -5.46
CA GLY A 13 -15.56 -10.62 -6.45
C GLY A 13 -14.74 -11.71 -7.15
N LEU A 14 -14.54 -12.87 -6.50
CA LEU A 14 -13.74 -13.97 -7.05
C LEU A 14 -14.18 -14.46 -8.43
N PRO A 15 -15.51 -14.67 -8.72
CA PRO A 15 -15.95 -15.09 -10.04
C PRO A 15 -15.64 -14.08 -11.15
N ALA A 16 -15.71 -12.78 -10.83
CA ALA A 16 -15.40 -11.71 -11.77
C ALA A 16 -13.90 -11.69 -12.13
N LEU A 17 -13.03 -11.82 -11.12
CA LEU A 17 -11.57 -11.93 -11.30
C LEU A 17 -11.20 -13.18 -12.09
N TYR A 18 -11.85 -14.31 -11.82
CA TYR A 18 -11.62 -15.57 -12.52
C TYR A 18 -12.04 -15.47 -14.01
N ARG A 19 -13.17 -14.80 -14.30
CA ARG A 19 -13.62 -14.54 -15.68
C ARG A 19 -12.64 -13.64 -16.42
N ALA A 20 -12.21 -12.55 -15.81
CA ALA A 20 -11.24 -11.62 -16.40
C ALA A 20 -9.89 -12.31 -16.70
N MET A 21 -9.45 -13.21 -15.81
CA MET A 21 -8.26 -14.03 -16.04
C MET A 21 -8.43 -14.97 -17.23
N ASN A 22 -9.60 -15.61 -17.38
CA ASN A 22 -9.91 -16.52 -18.49
C ASN A 22 -10.02 -15.78 -19.84
N GLU A 23 -10.56 -14.58 -19.87
CA GLU A 23 -10.61 -13.74 -21.08
C GLU A 23 -9.21 -13.38 -21.55
N LYS A 24 -8.32 -12.97 -20.65
CA LYS A 24 -6.91 -12.70 -20.98
C LYS A 24 -6.17 -13.95 -21.45
N LYS A 25 -6.50 -15.11 -20.93
CA LYS A 25 -5.98 -16.41 -21.40
C LYS A 25 -6.43 -16.71 -22.83
N ALA A 26 -7.67 -16.40 -23.19
CA ALA A 26 -8.20 -16.61 -24.55
C ALA A 26 -7.56 -15.65 -25.58
N THR A 27 -7.11 -14.46 -25.17
CA THR A 27 -6.47 -13.44 -26.02
C THR A 27 -4.97 -13.70 -26.25
N GLY A 28 -4.41 -14.83 -25.79
CA GLY A 28 -3.04 -15.26 -26.11
C GLY A 28 -1.92 -14.61 -25.29
N SER A 29 -2.23 -13.83 -24.28
CA SER A 29 -1.24 -13.10 -23.45
C SER A 29 -0.63 -13.93 -22.31
N GLY A 30 -0.63 -15.24 -22.41
CA GLY A 30 0.12 -16.12 -21.49
C GLY A 30 -0.59 -17.44 -21.20
N LYS A 31 0.16 -18.52 -21.27
CA LYS A 31 -0.26 -19.83 -20.78
C LYS A 31 -0.39 -19.74 -19.25
N MET A 32 -1.42 -20.35 -18.68
CA MET A 32 -1.51 -20.60 -17.25
C MET A 32 -0.40 -21.61 -16.90
N GLY A 33 0.83 -21.12 -16.83
CA GLY A 33 2.01 -21.87 -16.51
C GLY A 33 2.37 -21.74 -15.04
N ALA A 34 3.39 -22.46 -14.62
CA ALA A 34 3.96 -22.39 -13.26
C ALA A 34 4.14 -20.95 -12.74
N GLY A 35 4.39 -19.98 -13.64
CA GLY A 35 4.55 -18.56 -13.29
C GLY A 35 3.32 -17.90 -12.65
N ALA A 36 2.09 -18.25 -13.07
CA ALA A 36 0.87 -17.72 -12.46
C ALA A 36 0.64 -18.31 -11.06
N ILE A 37 0.94 -19.59 -10.89
CA ILE A 37 0.86 -20.29 -9.60
C ILE A 37 1.92 -19.75 -8.63
N ILE A 38 3.14 -19.53 -9.11
CA ILE A 38 4.24 -18.98 -8.32
C ILE A 38 3.88 -17.54 -7.89
N ALA A 39 3.37 -16.71 -8.82
CA ALA A 39 2.92 -15.36 -8.51
C ALA A 39 1.79 -15.34 -7.46
N PHE A 40 0.83 -16.25 -7.58
CA PHE A 40 -0.24 -16.45 -6.60
C PHE A 40 0.32 -16.82 -5.22
N LEU A 41 1.18 -17.84 -5.16
CA LEU A 41 1.74 -18.33 -3.89
C LEU A 41 2.65 -17.29 -3.22
N MET A 42 3.47 -16.58 -4.00
CA MET A 42 4.32 -15.50 -3.48
C MET A 42 3.48 -14.35 -2.93
N ALA A 43 2.49 -13.89 -3.69
CA ALA A 43 1.61 -12.83 -3.26
C ALA A 43 0.80 -13.21 -2.01
N PHE A 44 0.29 -14.44 -1.96
CA PHE A 44 -0.40 -14.99 -0.80
C PHE A 44 0.53 -15.05 0.44
N ALA A 45 1.75 -15.57 0.29
CA ALA A 45 2.71 -15.69 1.37
C ALA A 45 3.14 -14.31 1.92
N VAL A 46 3.36 -13.33 1.04
CA VAL A 46 3.70 -11.96 1.44
C VAL A 46 2.54 -11.32 2.21
N SER A 47 1.32 -11.40 1.70
CA SER A 47 0.15 -10.79 2.35
C SER A 47 -0.20 -11.45 3.69
N ALA A 48 -0.15 -12.78 3.76
CA ALA A 48 -0.37 -13.52 5.01
C ALA A 48 0.78 -13.39 6.02
N GLY A 49 2.01 -13.17 5.54
CA GLY A 49 3.20 -13.04 6.38
C GLY A 49 3.37 -11.64 6.98
N LEU A 50 2.92 -10.59 6.30
CA LEU A 50 3.03 -9.20 6.79
C LEU A 50 2.45 -9.00 8.21
N PRO A 51 1.25 -9.50 8.56
CA PRO A 51 0.70 -9.38 9.90
C PRO A 51 1.49 -10.15 10.97
N LEU A 52 2.24 -11.17 10.56
CA LEU A 52 3.07 -11.98 11.47
C LEU A 52 4.40 -11.30 11.80
N LEU A 53 4.84 -10.36 10.98
CA LEU A 53 5.96 -9.48 11.28
C LEU A 53 5.55 -8.50 12.38
N LYS A 54 5.51 -8.98 13.62
CA LYS A 54 5.38 -8.11 14.79
C LYS A 54 6.64 -7.25 14.86
N THR A 55 6.55 -6.08 14.32
CA THR A 55 7.62 -5.10 14.44
C THR A 55 7.53 -4.49 15.82
N GLY A 56 8.31 -5.05 16.75
CA GLY A 56 8.65 -4.39 18.01
C GLY A 56 9.71 -3.30 17.77
N GLY A 57 9.61 -2.55 16.69
CA GLY A 57 10.42 -1.37 16.46
C GLY A 57 9.92 -0.24 17.33
N ASP A 58 10.83 0.55 17.91
CA ASP A 58 10.51 1.79 18.61
C ASP A 58 9.61 2.64 17.72
N THR A 59 8.35 2.76 18.09
CA THR A 59 7.41 3.62 17.39
C THR A 59 7.84 5.07 17.62
N LEU A 60 8.38 5.71 16.59
CA LEU A 60 8.74 7.12 16.65
C LEU A 60 7.45 7.94 16.81
N ALA A 61 7.16 8.30 18.06
CA ALA A 61 5.98 9.13 18.37
C ALA A 61 6.18 10.58 17.92
N VAL A 62 7.43 11.06 17.87
CA VAL A 62 7.81 12.41 17.44
C VAL A 62 8.86 12.29 16.34
N LEU A 63 8.61 12.94 15.21
CA LEU A 63 9.55 12.99 14.09
C LEU A 63 10.44 14.25 14.22
N PRO A 64 11.77 14.09 14.29
CA PRO A 64 12.66 15.23 14.28
C PRO A 64 12.64 15.92 12.90
N VAL A 65 12.63 17.24 12.88
CA VAL A 65 12.64 18.05 11.64
C VAL A 65 14.10 18.12 11.13
N ASN A 66 14.51 17.06 10.42
CA ASN A 66 15.84 16.92 9.82
C ASN A 66 15.72 16.56 8.34
N GLY A 67 16.71 16.91 7.53
CA GLY A 67 16.73 16.55 6.11
C GLY A 67 16.68 15.05 5.84
N SER A 68 17.26 14.22 6.71
CA SER A 68 17.16 12.76 6.63
C SER A 68 15.74 12.27 6.88
N THR A 69 15.02 12.83 7.85
CA THR A 69 13.61 12.49 8.13
C THR A 69 12.71 12.87 6.95
N MET A 70 12.95 14.02 6.32
CA MET A 70 12.21 14.43 5.11
C MET A 70 12.41 13.44 3.96
N ALA A 71 13.65 12.99 3.71
CA ALA A 71 13.94 11.99 2.69
C ALA A 71 13.29 10.64 2.99
N ILE A 72 13.33 10.22 4.25
CA ILE A 72 12.64 8.99 4.69
C ILE A 72 11.13 9.11 4.51
N LEU A 73 10.53 10.23 4.91
CA LEU A 73 9.09 10.47 4.76
C LEU A 73 8.66 10.49 3.27
N PHE A 74 9.49 11.05 2.40
CA PHE A 74 9.26 10.99 0.96
C PHE A 74 9.21 9.55 0.44
N VAL A 75 10.19 8.72 0.80
CA VAL A 75 10.22 7.29 0.43
C VAL A 75 9.05 6.53 1.05
N LEU A 76 8.72 6.80 2.32
CA LEU A 76 7.57 6.20 3.01
C LEU A 76 6.25 6.57 2.34
N GLY A 77 6.11 7.79 1.82
CA GLY A 77 4.96 8.22 1.04
C GLY A 77 4.79 7.38 -0.23
N ILE A 78 5.88 7.13 -0.96
CA ILE A 78 5.87 6.27 -2.16
C ILE A 78 5.47 4.83 -1.77
N VAL A 79 6.07 4.27 -0.72
CA VAL A 79 5.79 2.90 -0.27
C VAL A 79 4.35 2.77 0.21
N ALA A 80 3.87 3.71 1.03
CA ALA A 80 2.50 3.69 1.55
C ALA A 80 1.46 3.75 0.42
N SER A 81 1.66 4.63 -0.58
CA SER A 81 0.75 4.73 -1.72
C SER A 81 0.79 3.48 -2.60
N ALA A 82 1.97 2.90 -2.82
CA ALA A 82 2.11 1.65 -3.55
C ALA A 82 1.34 0.50 -2.89
N THR A 83 1.44 0.38 -1.56
CA THR A 83 0.72 -0.66 -0.81
C THR A 83 -0.80 -0.44 -0.77
N MET A 84 -1.28 0.81 -0.83
CA MET A 84 -2.73 1.10 -0.91
C MET A 84 -3.36 0.69 -2.24
N VAL A 85 -2.60 0.72 -3.33
CA VAL A 85 -3.09 0.32 -4.66
C VAL A 85 -3.11 -1.20 -4.81
N ILE A 86 -2.25 -1.91 -4.08
CA ILE A 86 -2.19 -3.38 -4.09
C ILE A 86 -3.32 -3.92 -3.19
N PRO A 87 -4.30 -4.67 -3.74
CA PRO A 87 -5.39 -5.22 -2.94
C PRO A 87 -4.85 -6.21 -1.89
N GLY A 88 -5.39 -6.13 -0.68
CA GLY A 88 -5.00 -7.01 0.42
C GLY A 88 -3.86 -6.49 1.31
N VAL A 89 -3.23 -5.35 0.97
CA VAL A 89 -2.20 -4.72 1.80
C VAL A 89 -2.64 -3.31 2.19
N SER A 90 -2.64 -3.03 3.50
CA SER A 90 -2.99 -1.71 4.02
C SER A 90 -1.76 -0.83 4.13
N GLY A 91 -1.80 0.38 3.54
CA GLY A 91 -0.73 1.36 3.64
C GLY A 91 -0.44 1.80 5.08
N SER A 92 -1.47 1.93 5.91
CA SER A 92 -1.33 2.24 7.34
C SER A 92 -0.62 1.11 8.09
N MET A 93 -0.94 -0.14 7.78
CA MET A 93 -0.26 -1.29 8.36
C MET A 93 1.23 -1.30 7.99
N MET A 94 1.56 -0.98 6.74
CA MET A 94 2.96 -0.89 6.30
C MET A 94 3.71 0.22 7.06
N LEU A 95 3.10 1.39 7.24
CA LEU A 95 3.68 2.46 8.05
C LEU A 95 3.83 2.09 9.53
N MET A 96 2.89 1.28 10.07
CA MET A 96 3.00 0.72 11.43
C MET A 96 4.19 -0.24 11.56
N VAL A 97 4.33 -1.16 10.60
CA VAL A 97 5.46 -2.11 10.55
C VAL A 97 6.79 -1.39 10.48
N LEU A 98 6.86 -0.29 9.74
CA LEU A 98 8.05 0.55 9.62
C LEU A 98 8.25 1.50 10.83
N GLY A 99 7.32 1.57 11.78
CA GLY A 99 7.43 2.37 13.01
C GLY A 99 7.10 3.86 12.84
N TYR A 100 6.70 4.33 11.67
CA TYR A 100 6.46 5.75 11.38
C TYR A 100 4.99 6.18 11.44
N TYR A 101 4.05 5.26 11.58
CA TYR A 101 2.62 5.55 11.57
C TYR A 101 2.22 6.61 12.60
N TYR A 102 2.59 6.38 13.87
CA TYR A 102 2.23 7.31 14.95
C TYR A 102 2.91 8.68 14.81
N GLY A 103 4.15 8.71 14.34
CA GLY A 103 4.86 9.97 14.07
C GLY A 103 4.16 10.80 12.99
N ILE A 104 3.70 10.17 11.91
CA ILE A 104 2.95 10.86 10.84
C ILE A 104 1.60 11.35 11.36
N ILE A 105 0.84 10.52 12.10
CA ILE A 105 -0.45 10.92 12.67
C ILE A 105 -0.29 12.10 13.64
N ASN A 106 0.70 12.04 14.54
CA ASN A 106 0.99 13.12 15.48
C ASN A 106 1.38 14.41 14.74
N THR A 107 2.19 14.31 13.67
CA THR A 107 2.56 15.47 12.86
C THR A 107 1.33 16.11 12.20
N ILE A 108 0.42 15.28 11.66
CA ILE A 108 -0.85 15.76 11.09
C ILE A 108 -1.70 16.47 12.16
N THR A 109 -1.83 15.87 13.34
CA THR A 109 -2.61 16.45 14.45
C THR A 109 -2.01 17.76 14.91
N SER A 110 -0.69 17.81 15.12
CA SER A 110 0.01 19.05 15.51
C SER A 110 -0.12 20.15 14.44
N PHE A 111 -0.08 19.79 13.17
CA PHE A 111 -0.31 20.73 12.07
C PHE A 111 -1.74 21.30 12.09
N LEU A 112 -2.75 20.44 12.31
CA LEU A 112 -4.15 20.88 12.42
C LEU A 112 -4.40 21.74 13.64
N ASP A 113 -3.80 21.41 14.78
CA ASP A 113 -3.88 22.22 16.00
C ASP A 113 -3.15 23.57 15.82
N GLY A 114 -2.00 23.58 15.16
CA GLY A 114 -1.31 24.80 14.75
C GLY A 114 -2.15 25.71 13.85
N LEU A 115 -2.98 25.14 12.96
CA LEU A 115 -3.95 25.91 12.17
C LEU A 115 -5.04 26.55 13.03
N ARG A 116 -5.49 25.86 14.09
CA ARG A 116 -6.53 26.38 15.00
C ARG A 116 -6.01 27.46 15.95
N THR A 117 -4.77 27.29 16.42
CA THR A 117 -4.15 28.21 17.38
C THR A 117 -3.34 29.32 16.72
N MET A 118 -3.21 29.32 15.38
CA MET A 118 -2.36 30.19 14.59
C MET A 118 -0.89 30.15 15.02
N ASP A 119 -0.43 28.99 15.47
CA ASP A 119 0.98 28.77 15.82
C ASP A 119 1.82 28.53 14.58
N LEU A 120 2.54 29.57 14.17
CA LEU A 120 3.41 29.57 12.98
C LEU A 120 4.56 28.55 13.09
N ALA A 121 5.04 28.24 14.29
CA ALA A 121 6.12 27.26 14.48
C ALA A 121 5.60 25.83 14.20
N ALA A 122 4.49 25.45 14.80
CA ALA A 122 3.86 24.15 14.57
C ALA A 122 3.42 23.96 13.10
N LEU A 123 2.94 25.04 12.47
CA LEU A 123 2.58 25.04 11.04
C LEU A 123 3.79 24.82 10.14
N LYS A 124 4.91 25.50 10.40
CA LYS A 124 6.14 25.37 9.62
C LYS A 124 6.71 23.97 9.73
N ASP A 125 6.85 23.45 10.93
CA ASP A 125 7.43 22.11 11.19
C ASP A 125 6.55 21.01 10.61
N GLY A 126 5.23 21.11 10.80
CA GLY A 126 4.27 20.19 10.22
C GLY A 126 4.30 20.20 8.69
N PHE A 127 4.35 21.39 8.06
CA PHE A 127 4.42 21.51 6.61
C PHE A 127 5.73 20.92 6.05
N LEU A 128 6.88 21.19 6.70
CA LEU A 128 8.19 20.67 6.28
C LEU A 128 8.25 19.14 6.30
N LEU A 129 7.54 18.48 7.21
CA LEU A 129 7.49 17.03 7.30
C LEU A 129 6.40 16.43 6.39
N LEU A 130 5.23 17.06 6.31
CA LEU A 130 4.10 16.52 5.53
C LEU A 130 4.24 16.77 4.02
N ALA A 131 4.90 17.85 3.60
CA ALA A 131 5.07 18.16 2.18
C ALA A 131 5.88 17.07 1.43
N PRO A 132 7.07 16.63 1.89
CA PRO A 132 7.80 15.54 1.23
C PRO A 132 7.03 14.22 1.27
N PHE A 133 6.32 13.92 2.36
CA PHE A 133 5.46 12.74 2.45
C PHE A 133 4.34 12.80 1.41
N GLY A 134 3.62 13.92 1.30
CA GLY A 134 2.55 14.13 0.33
C GLY A 134 3.03 14.03 -1.13
N ILE A 135 4.18 14.64 -1.43
CA ILE A 135 4.80 14.54 -2.76
C ILE A 135 5.18 13.08 -3.05
N GLY A 136 5.72 12.36 -2.05
CA GLY A 136 6.03 10.94 -2.15
C GLY A 136 4.79 10.10 -2.46
N VAL A 137 3.67 10.37 -1.79
CA VAL A 137 2.38 9.70 -2.05
C VAL A 137 1.90 9.93 -3.48
N LEU A 138 1.91 11.17 -3.96
CA LEU A 138 1.48 11.49 -5.33
C LEU A 138 2.37 10.81 -6.38
N LEU A 139 3.67 10.87 -6.22
CA LEU A 139 4.61 10.19 -7.12
C LEU A 139 4.43 8.66 -7.05
N GLY A 140 4.24 8.10 -5.87
CA GLY A 140 4.02 6.69 -5.68
C GLY A 140 2.75 6.18 -6.38
N ILE A 141 1.65 6.92 -6.32
CA ILE A 141 0.42 6.59 -7.06
C ILE A 141 0.70 6.54 -8.57
N VAL A 142 1.38 7.54 -9.12
CA VAL A 142 1.70 7.58 -10.56
C VAL A 142 2.63 6.43 -10.95
N LEU A 143 3.66 6.16 -10.16
CA LEU A 143 4.62 5.09 -10.42
C LEU A 143 3.95 3.72 -10.38
N ILE A 144 3.16 3.44 -9.34
CA ILE A 144 2.50 2.14 -9.21
C ILE A 144 1.42 1.93 -10.27
N ALA A 145 0.68 2.99 -10.63
CA ALA A 145 -0.32 2.92 -11.70
C ALA A 145 0.33 2.54 -13.04
N ARG A 146 1.48 3.14 -13.37
CA ARG A 146 2.25 2.79 -14.58
C ARG A 146 2.80 1.37 -14.51
N LEU A 147 3.33 0.96 -13.35
CA LEU A 147 3.86 -0.39 -13.14
C LEU A 147 2.75 -1.43 -13.31
N ILE A 148 1.58 -1.22 -12.72
CA ILE A 148 0.43 -2.13 -12.84
C ILE A 148 -0.05 -2.20 -14.28
N SER A 149 -0.19 -1.07 -14.98
CA SER A 149 -0.56 -1.07 -16.41
C SER A 149 0.42 -1.89 -17.25
N PHE A 150 1.72 -1.69 -17.05
CA PHE A 150 2.76 -2.46 -17.72
C PHE A 150 2.66 -3.97 -17.42
N LEU A 151 2.42 -4.34 -16.15
CA LEU A 151 2.26 -5.73 -15.73
C LEU A 151 1.03 -6.37 -16.38
N PHE A 152 -0.10 -5.64 -16.47
CA PHE A 152 -1.30 -6.14 -17.12
C PHE A 152 -1.14 -6.33 -18.63
N GLU A 153 -0.38 -5.47 -19.29
CA GLU A 153 -0.11 -5.58 -20.72
C GLU A 153 0.81 -6.78 -21.03
N ARG A 154 1.87 -6.95 -20.24
CA ARG A 154 2.91 -7.93 -20.55
C ARG A 154 2.73 -9.29 -19.86
N TYR A 155 2.17 -9.28 -18.65
CA TYR A 155 2.03 -10.47 -17.78
C TYR A 155 0.62 -10.60 -17.22
N GLY A 156 -0.42 -10.34 -18.02
CA GLY A 156 -1.81 -10.25 -17.55
C GLY A 156 -2.26 -11.45 -16.71
N VAL A 157 -2.01 -12.69 -17.16
CA VAL A 157 -2.43 -13.90 -16.44
C VAL A 157 -1.74 -14.05 -15.07
N GLN A 158 -0.42 -13.75 -15.01
CA GLN A 158 0.33 -13.81 -13.76
C GLN A 158 -0.11 -12.70 -12.79
N THR A 159 -0.39 -11.51 -13.32
CA THR A 159 -0.87 -10.37 -12.52
C THR A 159 -2.24 -10.67 -11.90
N TYR A 160 -3.18 -11.26 -12.66
CA TYR A 160 -4.46 -11.71 -12.10
C TYR A 160 -4.28 -12.82 -11.06
N GLY A 161 -3.34 -13.75 -11.27
CA GLY A 161 -2.98 -14.78 -10.30
C GLY A 161 -2.47 -14.16 -9.00
N ALA A 162 -1.56 -13.17 -9.08
CA ALA A 162 -1.04 -12.46 -7.92
C ALA A 162 -2.16 -11.71 -7.16
N ILE A 163 -3.04 -11.00 -7.88
CA ILE A 163 -4.18 -10.30 -7.26
C ILE A 163 -5.12 -11.28 -6.54
N LEU A 164 -5.42 -12.43 -7.14
CA LEU A 164 -6.22 -13.48 -6.49
C LEU A 164 -5.54 -13.97 -5.20
N GLY A 165 -4.21 -14.16 -5.23
CA GLY A 165 -3.44 -14.55 -4.05
C GLY A 165 -3.50 -13.52 -2.94
N LEU A 166 -3.35 -12.23 -3.27
CA LEU A 166 -3.44 -11.13 -2.31
C LEU A 166 -4.85 -11.01 -1.70
N VAL A 167 -5.89 -11.08 -2.52
CA VAL A 167 -7.29 -10.97 -2.09
C VAL A 167 -7.70 -12.15 -1.20
N LEU A 168 -7.22 -13.38 -1.48
CA LEU A 168 -7.52 -14.55 -0.65
C LEU A 168 -6.74 -14.57 0.67
N ALA A 169 -5.58 -13.91 0.72
CA ALA A 169 -4.78 -13.79 1.93
C ALA A 169 -5.23 -12.66 2.87
N SER A 170 -5.98 -11.71 2.35
CA SER A 170 -6.53 -10.54 3.06
C SER A 170 -7.71 -10.90 3.95
#